data_ddd3ade92906b00e2609d16fcba769aa
#
_entry.id   ddd3ade92906b00e2609d16fcba769aa
#
_cell.length_a   1.000
_cell.length_b   1.000
_cell.length_c   1.000
_cell.angle_alpha   90.00
_cell.angle_beta   90.00
_cell.angle_gamma   90.00
#
_symmetry.space_group_name_H-M   'P 1'
#
loop_
_entity.id
_entity.type
_entity.pdbx_description
1 polymer ?
#
loop_
_entity_poly.entity_id
_entity_poly.type
_entity_poly.pdbx_seq_one_letter_code
_entity_poly.pdbx_strand_id
1 'polypeptide(L)'
;MAMMTGAQYSESLRKLNTRVYMFGEKIENWVDHPIIRPSINCVAVTYDLAQDPQYEDLMTATSNLTGKKINRFGHIHQSTEDLKKKVKMQRLCGQKTASCFQRCVGMDAFNAEYSTTFEIDKKYGTDYHERFKKFLEFVQENDLVVDGAMTDPKGNRSLAPHAQKDPDLFVRIKEVREDGIVVRGAKCHQTGSINSHWHLVMPTQAMREEDKDYAVSFACPSDAEGLYMIYGRQACDTRKLEEGADVDLGNKQFGGQEALVVFDDVFIPNEYVFMAGEYDFAGMLVERFAGFHRQSYGGCKVGVGDVVIGAAALAAEYNGADKASHVKDKLIEMTHLNETLFACGIACSSEGHATECGSYIIDLLLANVCKQNVTRFPYEIVRLAEDIAGGLMVTMPSEKDFKSDMVVGRNGETIGDVCNKFFAANSDKCSTEDRMRVLRFLENICLGASAVGYRTESMHGAGSPQAQRIMIQRQGNIEGKKALAKAIAGIK
;
A
#
# COMPACT_ATOMS: atom_id res chain seq x y z
N MET A 1 -3.83 -27.00 -2.62
CA MET A 1 -3.94 -27.00 -1.13
C MET A 1 -5.05 -26.06 -0.72
N ALA A 2 -5.56 -26.12 0.50
CA ALA A 2 -6.50 -25.10 0.99
C ALA A 2 -5.76 -23.78 1.20
N MET A 3 -6.44 -22.65 0.93
CA MET A 3 -5.91 -21.32 1.24
C MET A 3 -5.58 -21.20 2.74
N MET A 4 -4.52 -20.50 3.08
CA MET A 4 -4.10 -20.28 4.48
C MET A 4 -5.13 -19.42 5.26
N THR A 5 -5.19 -19.63 6.58
CA THR A 5 -5.76 -18.66 7.51
C THR A 5 -4.73 -17.59 7.89
N GLY A 6 -5.15 -16.47 8.49
CA GLY A 6 -4.23 -15.45 8.98
C GLY A 6 -3.25 -15.96 10.04
N ALA A 7 -3.67 -16.93 10.87
CA ALA A 7 -2.80 -17.59 11.83
C ALA A 7 -1.73 -18.46 11.12
N GLN A 8 -2.10 -19.23 10.11
CA GLN A 8 -1.19 -20.04 9.31
C GLN A 8 -0.19 -19.17 8.54
N TYR A 9 -0.65 -18.03 7.99
CA TYR A 9 0.22 -17.04 7.38
C TYR A 9 1.26 -16.51 8.37
N SER A 10 0.84 -16.08 9.55
CA SER A 10 1.78 -15.58 10.57
C SER A 10 2.80 -16.65 10.98
N GLU A 11 2.36 -17.90 11.09
CA GLU A 11 3.24 -19.04 11.40
C GLU A 11 4.21 -19.36 10.25
N SER A 12 3.79 -19.19 8.99
CA SER A 12 4.68 -19.40 7.85
C SER A 12 5.81 -18.37 7.80
N LEU A 13 5.56 -17.12 8.22
CA LEU A 13 6.60 -16.10 8.33
C LEU A 13 7.65 -16.43 9.42
N ARG A 14 7.24 -17.03 10.55
CA ARG A 14 8.18 -17.44 11.62
C ARG A 14 9.18 -18.50 11.18
N LYS A 15 8.90 -19.20 10.09
CA LYS A 15 9.80 -20.21 9.51
C LYS A 15 10.89 -19.62 8.64
N LEU A 16 10.74 -18.33 8.25
CA LEU A 16 11.71 -17.63 7.43
C LEU A 16 12.85 -17.07 8.30
N ASN A 17 14.06 -17.13 7.79
CA ASN A 17 15.24 -16.53 8.41
C ASN A 17 15.47 -15.09 7.91
N THR A 18 14.40 -14.31 7.81
CA THR A 18 14.44 -12.94 7.32
C THR A 18 15.25 -12.05 8.24
N ARG A 19 16.17 -11.25 7.67
CA ARG A 19 17.04 -10.34 8.41
C ARG A 19 16.44 -8.94 8.46
N VAL A 20 15.88 -8.58 9.61
CA VAL A 20 15.23 -7.28 9.88
C VAL A 20 16.04 -6.50 10.90
N TYR A 21 16.31 -5.23 10.60
CA TYR A 21 17.00 -4.28 11.48
C TYR A 21 16.10 -3.09 11.80
N MET A 22 16.13 -2.64 13.06
CA MET A 22 15.39 -1.48 13.54
C MET A 22 16.11 -0.88 14.75
N PHE A 23 16.21 0.46 14.83
CA PHE A 23 16.90 1.18 15.91
C PHE A 23 18.39 0.81 16.09
N GLY A 24 19.04 0.35 15.01
CA GLY A 24 20.45 -0.05 15.06
C GLY A 24 20.67 -1.49 15.51
N GLU A 25 19.62 -2.26 15.72
CA GLU A 25 19.69 -3.64 16.21
C GLU A 25 19.04 -4.62 15.24
N LYS A 26 19.50 -5.88 15.25
CA LYS A 26 18.82 -6.98 14.57
C LYS A 26 17.62 -7.43 15.40
N ILE A 27 16.47 -7.57 14.76
CA ILE A 27 15.24 -8.00 15.43
C ILE A 27 15.06 -9.50 15.21
N GLU A 28 15.38 -10.29 16.23
CA GLU A 28 15.36 -11.76 16.11
C GLU A 28 13.95 -12.33 16.01
N ASN A 29 13.01 -11.87 16.83
CA ASN A 29 11.59 -12.27 16.75
C ASN A 29 10.75 -11.16 16.12
N TRP A 30 11.03 -10.85 14.86
CA TRP A 30 10.38 -9.73 14.17
C TRP A 30 8.87 -9.94 13.98
N VAL A 31 8.40 -11.19 13.80
CA VAL A 31 6.96 -11.49 13.57
C VAL A 31 6.10 -11.08 14.78
N ASP A 32 6.62 -11.22 15.98
CA ASP A 32 5.88 -10.91 17.22
C ASP A 32 6.35 -9.60 17.88
N HIS A 33 7.27 -8.86 17.25
CA HIS A 33 7.73 -7.59 17.77
C HIS A 33 6.58 -6.57 17.82
N PRO A 34 6.33 -5.88 18.96
CA PRO A 34 5.15 -5.03 19.16
C PRO A 34 4.93 -3.96 18.08
N ILE A 35 6.01 -3.38 17.54
CA ILE A 35 5.95 -2.38 16.48
C ILE A 35 5.60 -3.02 15.12
N ILE A 36 6.11 -4.23 14.84
CA ILE A 36 5.96 -4.89 13.53
C ILE A 36 4.65 -5.68 13.44
N ARG A 37 4.25 -6.35 14.52
CA ARG A 37 3.07 -7.21 14.58
C ARG A 37 1.78 -6.60 13.99
N PRO A 38 1.44 -5.33 14.24
CA PRO A 38 0.25 -4.71 13.64
C PRO A 38 0.25 -4.69 12.11
N SER A 39 1.39 -4.60 11.47
CA SER A 39 1.48 -4.67 10.01
C SER A 39 1.26 -6.09 9.48
N ILE A 40 1.74 -7.10 10.21
CA ILE A 40 1.47 -8.52 9.91
C ILE A 40 -0.03 -8.82 10.07
N ASN A 41 -0.67 -8.28 11.11
CA ASN A 41 -2.11 -8.42 11.32
C ASN A 41 -2.92 -7.85 10.14
N CYS A 42 -2.49 -6.74 9.51
CA CYS A 42 -3.13 -6.21 8.32
C CYS A 42 -3.16 -7.20 7.15
N VAL A 43 -2.07 -7.93 6.96
CA VAL A 43 -1.97 -8.99 5.94
C VAL A 43 -2.79 -10.21 6.36
N ALA A 44 -2.71 -10.63 7.63
CA ALA A 44 -3.44 -11.78 8.17
C ALA A 44 -4.95 -11.66 7.97
N VAL A 45 -5.53 -10.47 8.21
CA VAL A 45 -6.96 -10.21 7.96
C VAL A 45 -7.36 -10.52 6.51
N THR A 46 -6.50 -10.30 5.53
CA THR A 46 -6.84 -10.60 4.13
C THR A 46 -7.01 -12.10 3.86
N TYR A 47 -6.32 -12.94 4.63
CA TYR A 47 -6.49 -14.39 4.61
C TYR A 47 -7.79 -14.82 5.30
N ASP A 48 -8.06 -14.26 6.48
CA ASP A 48 -9.28 -14.58 7.23
C ASP A 48 -10.54 -14.15 6.46
N LEU A 49 -10.52 -12.99 5.78
CA LEU A 49 -11.60 -12.55 4.90
C LEU A 49 -11.81 -13.49 3.70
N ALA A 50 -10.76 -14.14 3.19
CA ALA A 50 -10.89 -15.11 2.12
C ALA A 50 -11.48 -16.46 2.58
N GLN A 51 -11.49 -16.73 3.89
CA GLN A 51 -12.14 -17.89 4.50
C GLN A 51 -13.60 -17.61 4.92
N ASP A 52 -14.00 -16.33 4.96
CA ASP A 52 -15.36 -15.93 5.33
C ASP A 52 -16.31 -16.08 4.12
N PRO A 53 -17.37 -16.94 4.21
CA PRO A 53 -18.31 -17.12 3.12
C PRO A 53 -19.00 -15.82 2.66
N GLN A 54 -19.12 -14.82 3.53
CA GLN A 54 -19.70 -13.52 3.20
C GLN A 54 -18.87 -12.77 2.15
N TYR A 55 -17.56 -12.96 2.15
CA TYR A 55 -16.63 -12.23 1.29
C TYR A 55 -15.95 -13.11 0.23
N GLU A 56 -16.30 -14.39 0.17
CA GLU A 56 -15.67 -15.38 -0.73
C GLU A 56 -15.59 -14.90 -2.18
N ASP A 57 -16.71 -14.45 -2.76
CA ASP A 57 -16.76 -13.98 -4.16
C ASP A 57 -15.83 -12.79 -4.41
N LEU A 58 -15.61 -11.96 -3.38
CA LEU A 58 -14.75 -10.79 -3.48
C LEU A 58 -13.27 -11.11 -3.21
N MET A 59 -13.00 -11.97 -2.24
CA MET A 59 -11.64 -12.25 -1.75
C MET A 59 -10.96 -13.41 -2.49
N THR A 60 -11.71 -14.20 -3.26
CA THR A 60 -11.17 -15.35 -4.01
C THR A 60 -11.40 -15.21 -5.51
N ALA A 61 -10.67 -16.00 -6.29
CA ALA A 61 -10.82 -16.08 -7.74
C ALA A 61 -10.46 -17.52 -8.21
N THR A 62 -10.81 -17.84 -9.46
CA THR A 62 -10.31 -19.04 -10.12
C THR A 62 -9.04 -18.70 -10.88
N SER A 63 -7.95 -19.41 -10.63
CA SER A 63 -6.69 -19.23 -11.36
C SER A 63 -6.86 -19.55 -12.84
N ASN A 64 -6.42 -18.66 -13.71
CA ASN A 64 -6.32 -18.91 -15.15
C ASN A 64 -5.18 -19.88 -15.52
N LEU A 65 -4.24 -20.14 -14.61
CA LEU A 65 -3.12 -21.06 -14.82
C LEU A 65 -3.48 -22.51 -14.41
N THR A 66 -4.10 -22.66 -13.25
CA THR A 66 -4.33 -23.99 -12.66
C THR A 66 -5.80 -24.42 -12.62
N GLY A 67 -6.74 -23.53 -12.87
CA GLY A 67 -8.19 -23.77 -12.73
C GLY A 67 -8.64 -23.93 -11.27
N LYS A 68 -7.74 -23.78 -10.29
CA LYS A 68 -8.04 -23.93 -8.86
C LYS A 68 -8.55 -22.62 -8.27
N LYS A 69 -9.34 -22.70 -7.19
CA LYS A 69 -9.70 -21.57 -6.35
C LYS A 69 -8.48 -21.07 -5.59
N ILE A 70 -8.21 -19.79 -5.67
CA ILE A 70 -7.07 -19.11 -5.06
C ILE A 70 -7.50 -17.84 -4.34
N ASN A 71 -6.63 -17.30 -3.48
CA ASN A 71 -6.75 -15.96 -2.95
C ASN A 71 -6.65 -14.95 -4.10
N ARG A 72 -7.58 -13.96 -4.16
CA ARG A 72 -7.62 -12.99 -5.28
C ARG A 72 -6.35 -12.16 -5.40
N PHE A 73 -5.57 -11.99 -4.36
CA PHE A 73 -4.27 -11.30 -4.44
C PHE A 73 -3.24 -12.00 -5.35
N GLY A 74 -3.41 -13.28 -5.65
CA GLY A 74 -2.59 -14.01 -6.64
C GLY A 74 -3.21 -14.11 -8.05
N HIS A 75 -4.34 -13.43 -8.32
CA HIS A 75 -5.09 -13.57 -9.57
C HIS A 75 -4.57 -12.65 -10.68
N ILE A 76 -4.46 -13.20 -11.90
CA ILE A 76 -4.27 -12.42 -13.13
C ILE A 76 -5.64 -12.03 -13.66
N HIS A 77 -5.89 -10.74 -13.81
CA HIS A 77 -7.18 -10.23 -14.25
C HIS A 77 -7.55 -10.74 -15.66
N GLN A 78 -8.73 -11.34 -15.81
CA GLN A 78 -9.24 -11.91 -17.03
C GLN A 78 -10.43 -11.11 -17.62
N SER A 79 -10.87 -10.08 -16.92
CA SER A 79 -12.03 -9.28 -17.30
C SER A 79 -12.04 -7.91 -16.62
N THR A 80 -12.87 -7.01 -17.12
CA THR A 80 -13.16 -5.74 -16.42
C THR A 80 -13.87 -5.98 -15.07
N GLU A 81 -14.59 -7.09 -14.93
CA GLU A 81 -15.21 -7.46 -13.64
C GLU A 81 -14.16 -7.81 -12.59
N ASP A 82 -13.07 -8.52 -12.96
CA ASP A 82 -11.95 -8.75 -12.04
C ASP A 82 -11.30 -7.45 -11.59
N LEU A 83 -11.11 -6.50 -12.51
CA LEU A 83 -10.59 -5.18 -12.20
C LEU A 83 -11.49 -4.42 -11.22
N LYS A 84 -12.82 -4.47 -11.40
CA LYS A 84 -13.79 -3.86 -10.47
C LYS A 84 -13.83 -4.58 -9.12
N LYS A 85 -13.79 -5.92 -9.12
CA LYS A 85 -13.73 -6.72 -7.87
C LYS A 85 -12.46 -6.41 -7.07
N LYS A 86 -11.33 -6.18 -7.72
CA LYS A 86 -10.09 -5.72 -7.07
C LYS A 86 -10.32 -4.43 -6.28
N VAL A 87 -10.92 -3.40 -6.88
CA VAL A 87 -11.19 -2.11 -6.21
C VAL A 87 -12.12 -2.29 -5.02
N LYS A 88 -13.20 -3.08 -5.17
CA LYS A 88 -14.15 -3.39 -4.09
C LYS A 88 -13.49 -4.17 -2.96
N MET A 89 -12.69 -5.19 -3.27
CA MET A 89 -11.91 -5.97 -2.31
C MET A 89 -10.98 -5.07 -1.48
N GLN A 90 -10.29 -4.16 -2.15
CA GLN A 90 -9.36 -3.25 -1.49
C GLN A 90 -10.07 -2.24 -0.59
N ARG A 91 -11.29 -1.76 -0.96
CA ARG A 91 -12.14 -0.96 -0.07
C ARG A 91 -12.50 -1.74 1.19
N LEU A 92 -12.94 -3.00 1.04
CA LEU A 92 -13.24 -3.88 2.17
C LEU A 92 -12.02 -4.04 3.11
N CYS A 93 -10.84 -4.36 2.57
CA CYS A 93 -9.62 -4.50 3.36
C CYS A 93 -9.26 -3.21 4.11
N GLY A 94 -9.40 -2.05 3.47
CA GLY A 94 -9.20 -0.75 4.10
C GLY A 94 -10.18 -0.48 5.25
N GLN A 95 -11.46 -0.83 5.06
CA GLN A 95 -12.49 -0.72 6.11
C GLN A 95 -12.21 -1.63 7.31
N LYS A 96 -11.66 -2.82 7.08
CA LYS A 96 -11.37 -3.81 8.14
C LYS A 96 -10.11 -3.51 8.95
N THR A 97 -9.18 -2.74 8.38
CA THR A 97 -7.88 -2.47 9.01
C THR A 97 -7.67 -1.01 9.39
N ALA A 98 -8.37 -0.08 8.74
CA ALA A 98 -8.07 1.36 8.80
C ALA A 98 -6.57 1.65 8.57
N SER A 99 -5.90 0.84 7.76
CA SER A 99 -4.46 0.89 7.49
C SER A 99 -4.14 0.31 6.11
N CYS A 100 -2.86 0.35 5.72
CA CYS A 100 -2.39 -0.34 4.54
C CYS A 100 -2.31 -1.85 4.78
N PHE A 101 -3.07 -2.65 4.04
CA PHE A 101 -3.05 -4.12 4.12
C PHE A 101 -1.95 -4.77 3.26
N GLN A 102 -1.17 -3.98 2.52
CA GLN A 102 0.15 -4.26 1.94
C GLN A 102 0.21 -5.29 0.79
N ARG A 103 -0.80 -6.10 0.55
CA ARG A 103 -0.79 -7.14 -0.51
C ARG A 103 -1.05 -6.63 -1.92
N CYS A 104 -1.53 -5.38 -2.07
CA CYS A 104 -1.86 -4.81 -3.39
C CYS A 104 -0.62 -4.66 -4.28
N VAL A 105 0.54 -4.35 -3.72
CA VAL A 105 1.79 -4.17 -4.49
C VAL A 105 2.20 -5.43 -5.24
N GLY A 106 2.14 -6.60 -4.60
CA GLY A 106 2.42 -7.88 -5.24
C GLY A 106 1.40 -8.25 -6.32
N MET A 107 0.09 -8.06 -6.04
CA MET A 107 -0.97 -8.29 -7.03
C MET A 107 -0.77 -7.42 -8.28
N ASP A 108 -0.40 -6.15 -8.09
CA ASP A 108 -0.18 -5.20 -9.17
C ASP A 108 1.08 -5.57 -9.98
N ALA A 109 2.12 -6.04 -9.28
CA ALA A 109 3.36 -6.55 -9.88
C ALA A 109 3.10 -7.82 -10.73
N PHE A 110 2.33 -8.78 -10.22
CA PHE A 110 1.99 -9.99 -10.98
C PHE A 110 1.30 -9.66 -12.30
N ASN A 111 0.33 -8.75 -12.28
CA ASN A 111 -0.42 -8.39 -13.48
C ASN A 111 0.43 -7.58 -14.48
N ALA A 112 1.37 -6.78 -14.00
CA ALA A 112 2.30 -6.06 -14.86
C ALA A 112 3.33 -7.01 -15.51
N GLU A 113 3.96 -7.88 -14.71
CA GLU A 113 4.95 -8.85 -15.20
C GLU A 113 4.32 -9.84 -16.18
N TYR A 114 3.13 -10.37 -15.89
CA TYR A 114 2.48 -11.34 -16.73
C TYR A 114 2.36 -10.87 -18.19
N SER A 115 1.91 -9.63 -18.37
CA SER A 115 1.76 -9.07 -19.71
C SER A 115 3.09 -8.59 -20.31
N THR A 116 4.01 -8.09 -19.50
CA THR A 116 5.29 -7.54 -20.00
C THR A 116 6.25 -8.65 -20.42
N THR A 117 6.38 -9.71 -19.64
CA THR A 117 7.22 -10.86 -19.99
C THR A 117 6.77 -11.54 -21.29
N PHE A 118 5.46 -11.62 -21.55
CA PHE A 118 4.94 -12.12 -22.83
C PHE A 118 5.44 -11.29 -24.01
N GLU A 119 5.44 -9.98 -23.89
CA GLU A 119 5.90 -9.09 -24.98
C GLU A 119 7.43 -9.09 -25.12
N ILE A 120 8.19 -9.27 -24.04
CA ILE A 120 9.64 -9.45 -24.09
C ILE A 120 9.96 -10.73 -24.87
N ASP A 121 9.35 -11.87 -24.51
CA ASP A 121 9.57 -13.16 -25.19
C ASP A 121 9.24 -13.08 -26.67
N LYS A 122 8.14 -12.39 -27.02
CA LYS A 122 7.74 -12.18 -28.42
C LYS A 122 8.82 -11.42 -29.22
N LYS A 123 9.49 -10.44 -28.59
CA LYS A 123 10.51 -9.62 -29.27
C LYS A 123 11.89 -10.25 -29.27
N TYR A 124 12.30 -10.81 -28.15
CA TYR A 124 13.68 -11.27 -27.92
C TYR A 124 13.84 -12.79 -28.01
N GLY A 125 12.75 -13.55 -28.04
CA GLY A 125 12.79 -15.01 -28.06
C GLY A 125 13.26 -15.64 -26.75
N THR A 126 13.07 -14.94 -25.64
CA THR A 126 13.32 -15.40 -24.27
C THR A 126 12.23 -16.36 -23.79
N ASP A 127 12.36 -16.87 -22.56
CA ASP A 127 11.38 -17.76 -21.91
C ASP A 127 10.87 -17.18 -20.58
N TYR A 128 10.96 -15.87 -20.41
CA TYR A 128 10.61 -15.16 -19.16
C TYR A 128 9.13 -15.33 -18.78
N HIS A 129 8.24 -15.34 -19.76
CA HIS A 129 6.82 -15.51 -19.49
C HIS A 129 6.50 -16.92 -18.93
N GLU A 130 7.15 -17.95 -19.43
CA GLU A 130 7.02 -19.32 -18.92
C GLU A 130 7.63 -19.46 -17.52
N ARG A 131 8.78 -18.84 -17.25
CA ARG A 131 9.38 -18.77 -15.91
C ARG A 131 8.46 -18.08 -14.94
N PHE A 132 7.91 -16.92 -15.34
CA PHE A 132 7.00 -16.13 -14.51
C PHE A 132 5.70 -16.91 -14.19
N LYS A 133 5.10 -17.61 -15.16
CA LYS A 133 3.91 -18.45 -14.91
C LYS A 133 4.18 -19.55 -13.88
N LYS A 134 5.32 -20.24 -13.99
CA LYS A 134 5.72 -21.26 -13.02
C LYS A 134 5.90 -20.68 -11.61
N PHE A 135 6.54 -19.51 -11.51
CA PHE A 135 6.65 -18.80 -10.24
C PHE A 135 5.28 -18.41 -9.67
N LEU A 136 4.39 -17.89 -10.51
CA LEU A 136 3.04 -17.52 -10.06
C LEU A 136 2.20 -18.74 -9.65
N GLU A 137 2.30 -19.86 -10.34
CA GLU A 137 1.68 -21.13 -9.93
C GLU A 137 2.18 -21.57 -8.56
N PHE A 138 3.49 -21.51 -8.33
CA PHE A 138 4.09 -21.80 -7.01
C PHE A 138 3.54 -20.86 -5.92
N VAL A 139 3.44 -19.57 -6.20
CA VAL A 139 2.86 -18.58 -5.27
C VAL A 139 1.40 -18.89 -4.95
N GLN A 140 0.59 -19.18 -5.97
CA GLN A 140 -0.83 -19.51 -5.83
C GLN A 140 -1.06 -20.82 -5.06
N GLU A 141 -0.28 -21.85 -5.35
CA GLU A 141 -0.40 -23.16 -4.71
C GLU A 141 -0.01 -23.17 -3.23
N ASN A 142 0.91 -22.28 -2.85
CA ASN A 142 1.36 -22.12 -1.47
C ASN A 142 0.72 -20.91 -0.77
N ASP A 143 -0.18 -20.19 -1.45
CA ASP A 143 -0.88 -18.99 -0.97
C ASP A 143 0.07 -17.94 -0.33
N LEU A 144 1.19 -17.67 -1.03
CA LEU A 144 2.25 -16.82 -0.51
C LEU A 144 1.94 -15.33 -0.69
N VAL A 145 2.49 -14.51 0.20
CA VAL A 145 2.57 -13.05 0.01
C VAL A 145 3.86 -12.72 -0.73
N VAL A 146 3.72 -11.91 -1.78
CA VAL A 146 4.85 -11.37 -2.54
C VAL A 146 4.77 -9.85 -2.49
N ASP A 147 5.88 -9.19 -2.19
CA ASP A 147 6.04 -7.74 -2.28
C ASP A 147 6.35 -7.34 -3.73
N GLY A 148 5.95 -6.14 -4.12
CA GLY A 148 6.30 -5.54 -5.41
C GLY A 148 7.39 -4.48 -5.24
N ALA A 149 8.66 -4.89 -5.25
CA ALA A 149 9.80 -4.03 -4.95
C ALA A 149 10.26 -3.24 -6.18
N MET A 150 9.63 -2.08 -6.44
CA MET A 150 9.92 -1.26 -7.60
C MET A 150 10.83 -0.06 -7.30
N THR A 151 10.53 0.75 -6.28
CA THR A 151 11.13 2.07 -6.10
C THR A 151 12.60 2.00 -5.67
N ASP A 152 13.49 2.59 -6.46
CA ASP A 152 14.91 2.75 -6.10
C ASP A 152 15.14 3.88 -5.10
N PRO A 153 16.29 3.90 -4.38
CA PRO A 153 16.80 5.07 -3.68
C PRO A 153 16.88 6.27 -4.63
N LYS A 154 16.78 7.50 -4.09
CA LYS A 154 16.64 8.66 -4.98
C LYS A 154 17.95 9.10 -5.65
N GLY A 155 19.08 8.95 -4.99
CA GLY A 155 20.36 9.40 -5.52
C GLY A 155 20.35 10.85 -6.01
N ASN A 156 21.12 11.13 -7.04
CA ASN A 156 21.01 12.39 -7.78
C ASN A 156 19.96 12.25 -8.89
N ARG A 157 18.79 12.85 -8.67
CA ARG A 157 17.63 12.72 -9.56
C ARG A 157 17.80 13.34 -10.95
N SER A 158 18.89 14.09 -11.20
CA SER A 158 19.23 14.62 -12.52
C SER A 158 20.05 13.63 -13.37
N LEU A 159 20.52 12.53 -12.78
CA LEU A 159 21.36 11.53 -13.42
C LEU A 159 20.58 10.23 -13.68
N ALA A 160 20.92 9.58 -14.79
CA ALA A 160 20.46 8.22 -15.12
C ALA A 160 21.09 7.18 -14.16
N PRO A 161 20.56 5.94 -14.06
CA PRO A 161 21.11 4.90 -13.20
C PRO A 161 22.60 4.65 -13.37
N HIS A 162 23.07 4.47 -14.62
CA HIS A 162 24.47 4.23 -14.92
C HIS A 162 25.41 5.41 -14.56
N ALA A 163 24.86 6.62 -14.46
CA ALA A 163 25.64 7.85 -14.22
C ALA A 163 25.69 8.26 -12.73
N GLN A 164 25.07 7.48 -11.83
CA GLN A 164 25.17 7.73 -10.40
C GLN A 164 26.61 7.57 -9.90
N LYS A 165 26.98 8.34 -8.88
CA LYS A 165 28.34 8.27 -8.31
C LYS A 165 28.66 6.88 -7.75
N ASP A 166 27.67 6.23 -7.15
CA ASP A 166 27.77 4.86 -6.67
C ASP A 166 26.92 3.97 -7.60
N PRO A 167 27.53 3.04 -8.34
CA PRO A 167 26.81 2.15 -9.24
C PRO A 167 25.86 1.19 -8.50
N ASP A 168 26.07 0.94 -7.21
CA ASP A 168 25.27 0.03 -6.40
C ASP A 168 24.11 0.73 -5.69
N LEU A 169 23.86 2.02 -6.00
CA LEU A 169 22.76 2.77 -5.41
C LEU A 169 21.39 2.18 -5.81
N PHE A 170 21.24 1.80 -7.07
CA PHE A 170 20.05 1.14 -7.60
C PHE A 170 20.33 -0.35 -7.82
N VAL A 171 19.28 -1.18 -7.76
CA VAL A 171 19.45 -2.61 -8.02
C VAL A 171 19.90 -2.81 -9.46
N ARG A 172 21.02 -3.53 -9.62
CA ARG A 172 21.60 -3.88 -10.91
C ARG A 172 22.11 -5.32 -10.96
N ILE A 173 22.27 -5.83 -12.15
CA ILE A 173 23.03 -7.05 -12.41
C ILE A 173 24.52 -6.72 -12.20
N LYS A 174 25.14 -7.36 -11.22
CA LYS A 174 26.58 -7.24 -10.94
C LYS A 174 27.39 -8.28 -11.70
N GLU A 175 26.83 -9.49 -11.84
CA GLU A 175 27.46 -10.63 -12.48
C GLU A 175 26.41 -11.49 -13.17
N VAL A 176 26.71 -12.00 -14.35
CA VAL A 176 25.92 -13.01 -15.05
C VAL A 176 26.65 -14.34 -14.97
N ARG A 177 25.94 -15.40 -14.55
CA ARG A 177 26.43 -16.78 -14.45
C ARG A 177 25.63 -17.70 -15.37
N GLU A 178 26.09 -18.91 -15.57
CA GLU A 178 25.39 -19.91 -16.37
C GLU A 178 24.02 -20.27 -15.78
N ASP A 179 23.93 -20.32 -14.44
CA ASP A 179 22.76 -20.75 -13.66
C ASP A 179 21.93 -19.59 -13.11
N GLY A 180 22.33 -18.32 -13.32
CA GLY A 180 21.61 -17.16 -12.80
C GLY A 180 22.35 -15.85 -12.90
N ILE A 181 21.90 -14.89 -12.10
CA ILE A 181 22.51 -13.57 -11.98
C ILE A 181 22.83 -13.24 -10.52
N VAL A 182 23.87 -12.43 -10.28
CA VAL A 182 24.12 -11.81 -8.98
C VAL A 182 23.66 -10.37 -9.06
N VAL A 183 22.79 -9.96 -8.12
CA VAL A 183 22.28 -8.59 -8.05
C VAL A 183 22.80 -7.86 -6.84
N ARG A 184 22.99 -6.54 -7.00
CA ARG A 184 23.40 -5.64 -5.92
C ARG A 184 22.66 -4.31 -6.01
N GLY A 185 22.42 -3.68 -4.84
CA GLY A 185 21.74 -2.40 -4.74
C GLY A 185 20.65 -2.38 -3.69
N ALA A 186 19.74 -1.41 -3.78
CA ALA A 186 18.65 -1.32 -2.81
C ALA A 186 17.33 -0.86 -3.44
N LYS A 187 16.22 -1.22 -2.78
CA LYS A 187 14.87 -0.70 -3.02
C LYS A 187 14.38 0.05 -1.79
N CYS A 188 13.79 1.23 -1.99
CA CYS A 188 13.26 2.09 -0.93
C CYS A 188 11.74 2.13 -0.91
N HIS A 189 11.19 2.49 0.26
CA HIS A 189 9.75 2.63 0.46
C HIS A 189 8.99 1.34 0.13
N GLN A 190 9.58 0.18 0.50
CA GLN A 190 8.95 -1.09 0.17
C GLN A 190 7.89 -1.43 1.21
N THR A 191 6.64 -1.13 0.84
CA THR A 191 5.46 -1.40 1.66
C THR A 191 5.20 -2.89 1.71
N GLY A 192 5.23 -3.47 2.91
CA GLY A 192 4.93 -4.90 3.11
C GLY A 192 6.11 -5.84 2.88
N SER A 193 7.31 -5.33 2.59
CA SER A 193 8.48 -6.18 2.33
C SER A 193 8.80 -7.14 3.47
N ILE A 194 8.77 -6.67 4.72
CA ILE A 194 9.02 -7.51 5.91
C ILE A 194 7.96 -8.60 6.08
N ASN A 195 6.73 -8.35 5.61
CA ASN A 195 5.58 -9.24 5.76
C ASN A 195 5.40 -10.21 4.58
N SER A 196 6.35 -10.27 3.68
CA SER A 196 6.29 -11.05 2.45
C SER A 196 7.19 -12.28 2.52
N HIS A 197 6.78 -13.35 1.84
CA HIS A 197 7.60 -14.55 1.66
C HIS A 197 8.64 -14.35 0.55
N TRP A 198 8.28 -13.54 -0.46
CA TRP A 198 9.09 -13.26 -1.63
C TRP A 198 9.00 -11.78 -2.01
N HIS A 199 10.01 -11.29 -2.71
CA HIS A 199 10.05 -9.99 -3.37
C HIS A 199 10.01 -10.19 -4.88
N LEU A 200 9.12 -9.48 -5.58
CA LEU A 200 9.13 -9.34 -7.03
C LEU A 200 9.75 -7.96 -7.34
N VAL A 201 11.00 -7.99 -7.75
CA VAL A 201 11.81 -6.77 -7.99
C VAL A 201 11.64 -6.31 -9.42
N MET A 202 11.44 -5.01 -9.61
CA MET A 202 11.20 -4.38 -10.91
C MET A 202 12.01 -3.08 -11.06
N PRO A 203 12.32 -2.63 -12.29
CA PRO A 203 12.92 -1.31 -12.51
C PRO A 203 11.95 -0.18 -12.11
N THR A 204 12.48 1.00 -11.80
CA THR A 204 11.69 2.17 -11.35
C THR A 204 11.30 3.11 -12.48
N GLN A 205 12.00 3.09 -13.60
CA GLN A 205 11.88 4.08 -14.68
C GLN A 205 12.17 3.49 -16.05
N ALA A 206 11.78 4.21 -17.10
CA ALA A 206 12.27 3.91 -18.45
C ALA A 206 13.79 4.06 -18.51
N MET A 207 14.43 3.21 -19.27
CA MET A 207 15.88 3.08 -19.35
C MET A 207 16.38 3.22 -20.80
N ARG A 208 17.69 3.44 -20.95
CA ARG A 208 18.41 3.47 -22.22
C ARG A 208 19.40 2.31 -22.25
N GLU A 209 20.07 2.12 -23.37
CA GLU A 209 21.04 1.03 -23.55
C GLU A 209 22.16 1.07 -22.50
N GLU A 210 22.61 2.27 -22.13
CA GLU A 210 23.64 2.46 -21.11
C GLU A 210 23.19 2.00 -19.71
N ASP A 211 21.87 1.91 -19.47
CA ASP A 211 21.28 1.47 -18.21
C ASP A 211 20.93 -0.03 -18.21
N LYS A 212 21.33 -0.81 -19.20
CA LYS A 212 20.90 -2.22 -19.38
C LYS A 212 21.10 -3.09 -18.14
N ASP A 213 22.16 -2.88 -17.37
CA ASP A 213 22.45 -3.67 -16.17
C ASP A 213 21.42 -3.38 -15.03
N TYR A 214 20.69 -2.26 -15.09
CA TYR A 214 19.63 -1.86 -14.19
C TYR A 214 18.23 -2.27 -14.68
N ALA A 215 18.13 -2.68 -15.95
CA ALA A 215 16.90 -3.22 -16.53
C ALA A 215 16.75 -4.68 -16.12
N VAL A 216 16.41 -4.90 -14.86
CA VAL A 216 16.31 -6.23 -14.26
C VAL A 216 15.00 -6.42 -13.52
N SER A 217 14.33 -7.58 -13.73
CA SER A 217 13.20 -8.02 -12.95
C SER A 217 13.37 -9.48 -12.54
N PHE A 218 13.08 -9.78 -11.29
CA PHE A 218 13.27 -11.11 -10.72
C PHE A 218 12.45 -11.32 -9.45
N ALA A 219 12.25 -12.59 -9.08
CA ALA A 219 11.73 -12.96 -7.77
C ALA A 219 12.84 -13.44 -6.84
N CYS A 220 12.75 -13.07 -5.56
CA CYS A 220 13.74 -13.39 -4.53
C CYS A 220 13.06 -13.78 -3.23
N PRO A 221 13.41 -14.90 -2.56
CA PRO A 221 12.92 -15.21 -1.23
C PRO A 221 13.32 -14.13 -0.20
N SER A 222 12.43 -13.83 0.75
CA SER A 222 12.70 -12.77 1.75
C SER A 222 13.84 -13.13 2.73
N ASP A 223 14.25 -14.38 2.78
CA ASP A 223 15.37 -14.87 3.58
C ASP A 223 16.60 -15.28 2.75
N ALA A 224 16.68 -14.85 1.47
CA ALA A 224 17.84 -15.12 0.62
C ALA A 224 19.15 -14.62 1.26
N GLU A 225 20.24 -15.36 1.02
CA GLU A 225 21.58 -14.94 1.42
C GLU A 225 21.91 -13.61 0.74
N GLY A 226 22.46 -12.64 1.48
CA GLY A 226 22.77 -11.30 0.99
C GLY A 226 21.59 -10.30 1.11
N LEU A 227 20.34 -10.75 1.31
CA LEU A 227 19.17 -9.87 1.49
C LEU A 227 19.00 -9.47 2.95
N TYR A 228 18.72 -8.18 3.21
CA TYR A 228 18.31 -7.69 4.52
C TYR A 228 17.45 -6.43 4.41
N MET A 229 16.70 -6.13 5.48
CA MET A 229 15.75 -5.03 5.51
C MET A 229 15.98 -4.13 6.72
N ILE A 230 15.88 -2.81 6.51
CA ILE A 230 15.93 -1.80 7.56
C ILE A 230 14.57 -1.13 7.66
N TYR A 231 13.94 -1.25 8.83
CA TYR A 231 12.59 -0.75 9.10
C TYR A 231 12.54 0.78 9.05
N GLY A 232 11.54 1.35 8.36
CA GLY A 232 11.35 2.79 8.24
C GLY A 232 10.92 3.44 9.55
N ARG A 233 11.68 4.42 10.05
CA ARG A 233 11.43 5.08 11.35
C ARG A 233 10.02 5.68 11.45
N GLN A 234 9.50 6.25 10.36
CA GLN A 234 8.19 6.92 10.38
C GLN A 234 7.02 5.95 10.62
N ALA A 235 7.15 4.69 10.21
CA ALA A 235 6.15 3.65 10.49
C ALA A 235 6.27 3.05 11.91
N CYS A 236 7.33 3.40 12.67
CA CYS A 236 7.52 2.94 14.05
C CYS A 236 6.68 3.76 15.03
N ASP A 237 5.68 3.14 15.62
CA ASP A 237 4.95 3.72 16.75
C ASP A 237 5.52 3.19 18.07
N THR A 238 6.40 3.97 18.71
CA THR A 238 7.08 3.58 19.94
C THR A 238 6.16 3.49 21.15
N ARG A 239 4.95 4.08 21.09
CA ARG A 239 3.94 3.89 22.15
C ARG A 239 3.58 2.40 22.32
N LYS A 240 3.74 1.59 21.28
CA LYS A 240 3.53 0.13 21.32
C LYS A 240 4.53 -0.62 22.18
N LEU A 241 5.62 0.03 22.59
CA LEU A 241 6.61 -0.51 23.56
C LEU A 241 6.28 -0.15 25.02
N GLU A 242 5.28 0.70 25.24
CA GLU A 242 4.87 1.09 26.58
C GLU A 242 4.03 -0.01 27.23
N GLU A 243 4.43 -0.41 28.45
CA GLU A 243 3.69 -1.40 29.22
C GLU A 243 2.28 -0.89 29.56
N GLY A 244 1.27 -1.73 29.26
CA GLY A 244 -0.13 -1.44 29.54
C GLY A 244 -0.77 -0.40 28.62
N ALA A 245 -0.09 0.06 27.56
CA ALA A 245 -0.70 0.97 26.58
C ALA A 245 -1.86 0.30 25.85
N ASP A 246 -2.97 1.01 25.74
CA ASP A 246 -4.19 0.57 25.07
C ASP A 246 -4.87 1.71 24.31
N VAL A 247 -5.46 2.67 25.03
CA VAL A 247 -6.15 3.83 24.43
C VAL A 247 -5.21 4.70 23.62
N ASP A 248 -4.01 4.96 24.16
CA ASP A 248 -2.99 5.81 23.52
C ASP A 248 -2.47 5.26 22.20
N LEU A 249 -2.69 3.99 21.89
CA LEU A 249 -2.25 3.38 20.64
C LEU A 249 -3.11 3.79 19.43
N GLY A 250 -4.33 4.30 19.64
CA GLY A 250 -5.27 4.60 18.57
C GLY A 250 -5.66 3.34 17.78
N ASN A 251 -5.01 3.06 16.64
CA ASN A 251 -5.17 1.78 15.95
C ASN A 251 -4.23 0.74 16.57
N LYS A 252 -4.71 0.04 17.58
CA LYS A 252 -3.91 -0.93 18.35
C LYS A 252 -3.52 -2.17 17.53
N GLN A 253 -4.44 -2.68 16.72
CA GLN A 253 -4.31 -3.99 16.07
C GLN A 253 -3.60 -3.92 14.72
N PHE A 254 -3.69 -2.79 14.02
CA PHE A 254 -3.27 -2.65 12.65
C PHE A 254 -2.28 -1.49 12.45
N GLY A 255 -1.39 -1.63 11.46
CA GLY A 255 -0.43 -0.59 11.13
C GLY A 255 0.24 -0.84 9.79
N GLY A 256 0.81 0.20 9.19
CA GLY A 256 1.62 0.09 7.98
C GLY A 256 3.06 -0.35 8.28
N GLN A 257 3.77 -0.72 7.24
CA GLN A 257 5.19 -1.05 7.27
C GLN A 257 5.87 -0.57 6.01
N GLU A 258 7.00 0.09 6.17
CA GLU A 258 7.90 0.54 5.11
C GLU A 258 9.32 0.13 5.46
N ALA A 259 10.10 -0.34 4.49
CA ALA A 259 11.50 -0.68 4.71
C ALA A 259 12.39 -0.29 3.53
N LEU A 260 13.67 -0.13 3.82
CA LEU A 260 14.75 -0.23 2.86
C LEU A 260 15.12 -1.70 2.72
N VAL A 261 15.06 -2.21 1.48
CA VAL A 261 15.45 -3.59 1.14
C VAL A 261 16.78 -3.54 0.43
N VAL A 262 17.79 -4.21 0.96
CA VAL A 262 19.17 -4.18 0.45
C VAL A 262 19.57 -5.56 -0.07
N PHE A 263 20.08 -5.58 -1.29
CA PHE A 263 20.63 -6.73 -1.99
C PHE A 263 22.15 -6.60 -1.98
N ASP A 264 22.83 -7.42 -1.18
CA ASP A 264 24.29 -7.45 -1.05
C ASP A 264 24.83 -8.74 -1.68
N ASP A 265 25.05 -8.67 -3.00
CA ASP A 265 25.49 -9.80 -3.84
C ASP A 265 24.54 -11.01 -3.76
N VAL A 266 23.25 -10.76 -3.93
CA VAL A 266 22.22 -11.80 -3.88
C VAL A 266 22.22 -12.59 -5.19
N PHE A 267 22.35 -13.92 -5.11
CA PHE A 267 22.23 -14.80 -6.27
C PHE A 267 20.77 -15.08 -6.59
N ILE A 268 20.37 -14.91 -7.85
CA ILE A 268 19.04 -15.20 -8.38
C ILE A 268 19.15 -16.27 -9.45
N PRO A 269 18.62 -17.47 -9.24
CA PRO A 269 18.56 -18.53 -10.25
C PRO A 269 17.79 -18.11 -11.50
N ASN A 270 18.19 -18.61 -12.66
CA ASN A 270 17.58 -18.26 -13.96
C ASN A 270 16.04 -18.44 -13.97
N GLU A 271 15.50 -19.41 -13.24
CA GLU A 271 14.05 -19.67 -13.18
C GLU A 271 13.25 -18.53 -12.53
N TYR A 272 13.91 -17.66 -11.74
CA TYR A 272 13.31 -16.49 -11.10
C TYR A 272 13.71 -15.18 -11.74
N VAL A 273 14.35 -15.19 -12.89
CA VAL A 273 14.71 -13.98 -13.68
C VAL A 273 13.68 -13.77 -14.78
N PHE A 274 13.10 -12.57 -14.84
CA PHE A 274 11.99 -12.21 -15.74
C PHE A 274 12.33 -11.05 -16.69
N MET A 275 13.45 -10.37 -16.47
CA MET A 275 14.07 -9.38 -17.34
C MET A 275 15.56 -9.27 -16.97
N ALA A 276 16.46 -9.28 -17.94
CA ALA A 276 17.90 -9.18 -17.70
C ALA A 276 18.61 -8.41 -18.82
N GLY A 277 18.33 -7.12 -18.93
CA GLY A 277 18.97 -6.24 -19.91
C GLY A 277 18.06 -5.71 -21.02
N GLU A 278 16.79 -6.14 -21.08
CA GLU A 278 15.80 -5.66 -22.07
C GLU A 278 15.28 -4.27 -21.66
N TYR A 279 16.20 -3.30 -21.70
CA TYR A 279 16.01 -1.93 -21.18
C TYR A 279 14.83 -1.18 -21.82
N ASP A 280 14.48 -1.48 -23.05
CA ASP A 280 13.37 -0.89 -23.78
C ASP A 280 11.97 -1.34 -23.24
N PHE A 281 11.91 -2.42 -22.46
CA PHE A 281 10.71 -2.87 -21.76
C PHE A 281 10.60 -2.35 -20.32
N ALA A 282 11.67 -1.80 -19.74
CA ALA A 282 11.62 -1.25 -18.39
C ALA A 282 10.53 -0.19 -18.23
N GLY A 283 10.38 0.71 -19.21
CA GLY A 283 9.32 1.73 -19.21
C GLY A 283 7.91 1.16 -19.25
N MET A 284 7.68 0.10 -20.03
CA MET A 284 6.37 -0.58 -20.13
C MET A 284 6.00 -1.26 -18.81
N LEU A 285 6.93 -1.99 -18.20
CA LEU A 285 6.72 -2.65 -16.92
C LEU A 285 6.35 -1.64 -15.82
N VAL A 286 7.10 -0.54 -15.74
CA VAL A 286 6.82 0.56 -14.81
C VAL A 286 5.44 1.18 -15.04
N GLU A 287 5.06 1.43 -16.28
CA GLU A 287 3.77 2.05 -16.62
C GLU A 287 2.59 1.13 -16.25
N ARG A 288 2.70 -0.17 -16.55
CA ARG A 288 1.68 -1.17 -16.22
C ARG A 288 1.54 -1.35 -14.71
N PHE A 289 2.64 -1.56 -14.01
CA PHE A 289 2.62 -1.65 -12.54
C PHE A 289 2.01 -0.40 -11.90
N ALA A 290 2.52 0.78 -12.29
CA ALA A 290 2.02 2.04 -11.76
C ALA A 290 0.53 2.26 -12.08
N GLY A 291 0.08 1.84 -13.26
CA GLY A 291 -1.32 1.90 -13.66
C GLY A 291 -2.23 1.09 -12.74
N PHE A 292 -1.91 -0.20 -12.55
CA PHE A 292 -2.63 -1.08 -11.62
C PHE A 292 -2.61 -0.55 -10.18
N HIS A 293 -1.47 -0.03 -9.73
CA HIS A 293 -1.34 0.48 -8.37
C HIS A 293 -2.08 1.81 -8.17
N ARG A 294 -2.17 2.67 -9.20
CA ARG A 294 -2.97 3.90 -9.20
C ARG A 294 -4.47 3.60 -9.12
N GLN A 295 -4.93 2.55 -9.81
CA GLN A 295 -6.29 2.02 -9.65
C GLN A 295 -6.55 1.54 -8.22
N SER A 296 -5.62 0.82 -7.62
CA SER A 296 -5.71 0.27 -6.25
C SER A 296 -6.06 1.34 -5.22
N TYR A 297 -5.56 2.56 -5.39
CA TYR A 297 -5.87 3.68 -4.49
C TYR A 297 -7.35 4.07 -4.50
N GLY A 298 -8.08 3.86 -5.60
CA GLY A 298 -9.53 4.04 -5.67
C GLY A 298 -10.32 3.03 -4.82
N GLY A 299 -9.65 2.02 -4.28
CA GLY A 299 -10.21 1.07 -3.32
C GLY A 299 -9.61 1.27 -1.92
N CYS A 300 -8.30 1.02 -1.76
CA CYS A 300 -7.66 0.97 -0.44
C CYS A 300 -7.78 2.29 0.34
N LYS A 301 -7.52 3.43 -0.30
CA LYS A 301 -7.63 4.74 0.38
C LYS A 301 -9.09 5.09 0.68
N VAL A 302 -10.01 4.65 -0.15
CA VAL A 302 -11.46 4.83 0.10
C VAL A 302 -11.90 4.05 1.33
N GLY A 303 -11.47 2.80 1.47
CA GLY A 303 -11.82 1.99 2.65
C GLY A 303 -11.29 2.59 3.96
N VAL A 304 -10.07 3.12 3.96
CA VAL A 304 -9.53 3.86 5.12
C VAL A 304 -10.29 5.17 5.33
N GLY A 305 -10.62 5.88 4.24
CA GLY A 305 -11.44 7.11 4.27
C GLY A 305 -12.82 6.89 4.92
N ASP A 306 -13.49 5.77 4.63
CA ASP A 306 -14.76 5.40 5.27
C ASP A 306 -14.63 5.36 6.79
N VAL A 307 -13.53 4.78 7.31
CA VAL A 307 -13.29 4.70 8.76
C VAL A 307 -12.95 6.07 9.36
N VAL A 308 -12.17 6.91 8.66
CA VAL A 308 -11.86 8.28 9.10
C VAL A 308 -13.14 9.12 9.19
N ILE A 309 -14.02 9.04 8.18
CA ILE A 309 -15.31 9.73 8.16
C ILE A 309 -16.18 9.27 9.34
N GLY A 310 -16.25 7.95 9.57
CA GLY A 310 -16.98 7.38 10.70
C GLY A 310 -16.44 7.87 12.06
N ALA A 311 -15.12 7.90 12.23
CA ALA A 311 -14.50 8.40 13.46
C ALA A 311 -14.73 9.91 13.67
N ALA A 312 -14.69 10.72 12.61
CA ALA A 312 -15.02 12.14 12.68
C ALA A 312 -16.50 12.37 13.08
N ALA A 313 -17.42 11.56 12.53
CA ALA A 313 -18.83 11.60 12.90
C ALA A 313 -19.06 11.22 14.38
N LEU A 314 -18.38 10.17 14.88
CA LEU A 314 -18.42 9.79 16.30
C LEU A 314 -17.83 10.89 17.19
N ALA A 315 -16.70 11.52 16.81
CA ALA A 315 -16.14 12.63 17.56
C ALA A 315 -17.12 13.81 17.65
N ALA A 316 -17.82 14.13 16.56
CA ALA A 316 -18.87 15.17 16.56
C ALA A 316 -20.03 14.81 17.50
N GLU A 317 -20.49 13.55 17.47
CA GLU A 317 -21.57 13.07 18.33
C GLU A 317 -21.17 13.12 19.81
N TYR A 318 -19.97 12.67 20.16
CA TYR A 318 -19.45 12.66 21.52
C TYR A 318 -19.15 14.07 22.05
N ASN A 319 -18.89 15.01 21.16
CA ASN A 319 -18.78 16.44 21.49
C ASN A 319 -20.14 17.17 21.53
N GLY A 320 -21.26 16.50 21.20
CA GLY A 320 -22.60 17.10 21.12
C GLY A 320 -22.75 18.09 19.95
N ALA A 321 -21.92 17.98 18.91
CA ALA A 321 -21.89 18.87 17.76
C ALA A 321 -22.48 18.24 16.48
N ASP A 322 -22.98 17.02 16.53
CA ASP A 322 -23.51 16.23 15.42
C ASP A 322 -24.66 16.89 14.66
N LYS A 323 -25.42 17.78 15.32
CA LYS A 323 -26.55 18.50 14.72
C LYS A 323 -26.15 19.83 14.08
N ALA A 324 -24.96 20.33 14.32
CA ALA A 324 -24.48 21.60 13.78
C ALA A 324 -24.36 21.54 12.26
N SER A 325 -24.87 22.55 11.55
CA SER A 325 -24.88 22.58 10.08
C SER A 325 -23.48 22.49 9.49
N HIS A 326 -22.54 23.25 10.02
CA HIS A 326 -21.15 23.24 9.56
C HIS A 326 -20.43 21.89 9.77
N VAL A 327 -20.83 21.07 10.74
CA VAL A 327 -20.31 19.69 10.91
C VAL A 327 -20.90 18.79 9.86
N LYS A 328 -22.21 18.89 9.60
CA LYS A 328 -22.89 18.13 8.53
C LYS A 328 -22.29 18.44 7.16
N ASP A 329 -22.05 19.72 6.86
CA ASP A 329 -21.44 20.15 5.60
C ASP A 329 -20.04 19.54 5.41
N LYS A 330 -19.22 19.46 6.47
CA LYS A 330 -17.91 18.81 6.45
C LYS A 330 -18.02 17.31 6.18
N LEU A 331 -18.93 16.59 6.85
CA LEU A 331 -19.14 15.17 6.63
C LEU A 331 -19.67 14.86 5.22
N ILE A 332 -20.50 15.73 4.66
CA ILE A 332 -20.95 15.65 3.25
C ILE A 332 -19.75 15.80 2.32
N GLU A 333 -18.90 16.79 2.53
CA GLU A 333 -17.72 17.01 1.68
C GLU A 333 -16.72 15.85 1.79
N MET A 334 -16.45 15.35 3.00
CA MET A 334 -15.60 14.16 3.19
C MET A 334 -16.14 12.96 2.41
N THR A 335 -17.45 12.71 2.48
CA THR A 335 -18.12 11.62 1.76
C THR A 335 -18.04 11.82 0.25
N HIS A 336 -18.30 13.05 -0.23
CA HIS A 336 -18.20 13.41 -1.65
C HIS A 336 -16.80 13.13 -2.21
N LEU A 337 -15.76 13.56 -1.51
CA LEU A 337 -14.37 13.32 -1.92
C LEU A 337 -14.03 11.84 -1.93
N ASN A 338 -14.45 11.09 -0.90
CA ASN A 338 -14.19 9.67 -0.77
C ASN A 338 -14.88 8.84 -1.88
N GLU A 339 -16.17 9.09 -2.12
CA GLU A 339 -16.92 8.40 -3.17
C GLU A 339 -16.45 8.81 -4.58
N THR A 340 -15.95 10.02 -4.77
CA THR A 340 -15.32 10.43 -6.04
C THR A 340 -14.07 9.59 -6.33
N LEU A 341 -13.24 9.28 -5.32
CA LEU A 341 -12.10 8.37 -5.50
C LEU A 341 -12.56 6.97 -5.90
N PHE A 342 -13.59 6.45 -5.24
CA PHE A 342 -14.17 5.14 -5.57
C PHE A 342 -14.69 5.11 -7.01
N ALA A 343 -15.44 6.12 -7.42
CA ALA A 343 -15.95 6.26 -8.78
C ALA A 343 -14.80 6.26 -9.81
N CYS A 344 -13.70 6.96 -9.56
CA CYS A 344 -12.51 6.92 -10.43
C CYS A 344 -11.89 5.51 -10.51
N GLY A 345 -11.78 4.79 -9.39
CA GLY A 345 -11.29 3.41 -9.35
C GLY A 345 -12.16 2.45 -10.17
N ILE A 346 -13.48 2.59 -10.06
CA ILE A 346 -14.44 1.80 -10.86
C ILE A 346 -14.39 2.20 -12.34
N ALA A 347 -14.31 3.49 -12.66
CA ALA A 347 -14.27 3.97 -14.05
C ALA A 347 -13.05 3.41 -14.79
N CYS A 348 -11.82 3.53 -14.22
CA CYS A 348 -10.63 3.00 -14.89
C CYS A 348 -10.65 1.47 -15.03
N SER A 349 -11.37 0.77 -14.17
CA SER A 349 -11.60 -0.67 -14.25
C SER A 349 -12.57 -1.03 -15.38
N SER A 350 -13.66 -0.28 -15.51
CA SER A 350 -14.72 -0.53 -16.49
C SER A 350 -14.26 -0.30 -17.93
N GLU A 351 -13.37 0.67 -18.14
CA GLU A 351 -12.76 1.01 -19.43
C GLU A 351 -11.46 0.20 -19.70
N GLY A 352 -11.17 -0.79 -18.88
CA GLY A 352 -10.05 -1.72 -19.06
C GLY A 352 -10.24 -2.57 -20.32
N HIS A 353 -9.13 -3.10 -20.84
CA HIS A 353 -9.12 -3.89 -22.07
C HIS A 353 -8.17 -5.09 -21.98
N ALA A 354 -8.37 -6.06 -22.87
CA ALA A 354 -7.52 -7.23 -22.98
C ALA A 354 -6.14 -6.86 -23.56
N THR A 355 -5.10 -7.49 -23.04
CA THR A 355 -3.74 -7.50 -23.62
C THR A 355 -3.57 -8.66 -24.58
N GLU A 356 -2.49 -8.69 -25.36
CA GLU A 356 -2.22 -9.79 -26.29
C GLU A 356 -2.09 -11.17 -25.61
N CYS A 357 -1.59 -11.21 -24.37
CA CYS A 357 -1.49 -12.45 -23.59
C CYS A 357 -2.81 -12.90 -22.94
N GLY A 358 -3.92 -12.20 -23.20
CA GLY A 358 -5.25 -12.53 -22.68
C GLY A 358 -5.55 -12.01 -21.27
N SER A 359 -4.59 -11.39 -20.56
CA SER A 359 -4.86 -10.66 -19.32
C SER A 359 -5.55 -9.32 -19.60
N TYR A 360 -6.13 -8.70 -18.57
CA TYR A 360 -6.79 -7.38 -18.69
C TYR A 360 -5.98 -6.31 -17.97
N ILE A 361 -5.84 -5.16 -18.62
CA ILE A 361 -5.22 -3.95 -18.07
C ILE A 361 -6.29 -2.86 -17.91
N ILE A 362 -6.11 -2.01 -16.90
CA ILE A 362 -6.96 -0.84 -16.63
C ILE A 362 -6.80 0.23 -17.70
N ASP A 363 -7.79 1.16 -17.82
CA ASP A 363 -7.56 2.40 -18.55
C ASP A 363 -6.53 3.27 -17.84
N LEU A 364 -5.40 3.50 -18.51
CA LEU A 364 -4.25 4.22 -17.95
C LEU A 364 -4.55 5.71 -17.71
N LEU A 365 -5.33 6.38 -18.58
CA LEU A 365 -5.69 7.78 -18.39
C LEU A 365 -6.52 7.94 -17.11
N LEU A 366 -7.58 7.15 -16.97
CA LEU A 366 -8.46 7.21 -15.80
C LEU A 366 -7.78 6.77 -14.51
N ALA A 367 -6.85 5.79 -14.55
CA ALA A 367 -6.02 5.43 -13.41
C ALA A 367 -5.13 6.59 -12.95
N ASN A 368 -4.56 7.35 -13.89
CA ASN A 368 -3.80 8.56 -13.58
C ASN A 368 -4.67 9.68 -13.01
N VAL A 369 -5.91 9.85 -13.51
CA VAL A 369 -6.90 10.78 -12.94
C VAL A 369 -7.25 10.37 -11.51
N CYS A 370 -7.52 9.08 -11.27
CA CYS A 370 -7.76 8.54 -9.94
C CYS A 370 -6.63 8.93 -8.98
N LYS A 371 -5.40 8.59 -9.36
CA LYS A 371 -4.22 8.89 -8.51
C LYS A 371 -3.98 10.39 -8.34
N GLN A 372 -4.23 11.23 -9.33
CA GLN A 372 -4.11 12.68 -9.21
C GLN A 372 -5.08 13.23 -8.14
N ASN A 373 -6.28 12.69 -8.03
CA ASN A 373 -7.24 13.03 -6.98
C ASN A 373 -6.79 12.48 -5.61
N VAL A 374 -6.24 11.27 -5.56
CA VAL A 374 -5.69 10.67 -4.33
C VAL A 374 -4.55 11.51 -3.73
N THR A 375 -3.79 12.25 -4.53
CA THR A 375 -2.76 13.16 -3.99
C THR A 375 -3.34 14.38 -3.26
N ARG A 376 -4.66 14.58 -3.29
CA ARG A 376 -5.36 15.75 -2.75
C ARG A 376 -6.45 15.40 -1.74
N PHE A 377 -7.36 14.51 -2.10
CA PHE A 377 -8.59 14.26 -1.33
C PHE A 377 -8.35 13.64 0.05
N PRO A 378 -7.45 12.65 0.25
CA PRO A 378 -7.13 12.18 1.60
C PRO A 378 -6.61 13.27 2.54
N TYR A 379 -5.87 14.26 2.01
CA TYR A 379 -5.40 15.41 2.80
C TYR A 379 -6.54 16.31 3.23
N GLU A 380 -7.52 16.54 2.35
CA GLU A 380 -8.70 17.35 2.68
C GLU A 380 -9.63 16.61 3.65
N ILE A 381 -9.84 15.31 3.46
CA ILE A 381 -10.62 14.47 4.39
C ILE A 381 -10.00 14.54 5.79
N VAL A 382 -8.69 14.40 5.92
CA VAL A 382 -7.98 14.51 7.21
C VAL A 382 -8.14 15.90 7.81
N ARG A 383 -7.95 16.98 7.02
CA ARG A 383 -8.11 18.34 7.48
C ARG A 383 -9.51 18.60 8.06
N LEU A 384 -10.55 18.07 7.41
CA LEU A 384 -11.93 18.17 7.88
C LEU A 384 -12.17 17.32 9.14
N ALA A 385 -11.55 16.14 9.24
CA ALA A 385 -11.61 15.31 10.42
C ALA A 385 -10.95 15.99 11.64
N GLU A 386 -9.79 16.60 11.46
CA GLU A 386 -9.08 17.37 12.49
C GLU A 386 -9.92 18.58 12.96
N ASP A 387 -10.55 19.29 12.03
CA ASP A 387 -11.43 20.43 12.35
C ASP A 387 -12.67 19.98 13.16
N ILE A 388 -13.27 18.82 12.85
CA ILE A 388 -14.39 18.23 13.61
C ILE A 388 -13.92 17.78 15.00
N ALA A 389 -12.76 17.12 15.11
CA ALA A 389 -12.20 16.64 16.37
C ALA A 389 -11.83 17.80 17.32
N GLY A 390 -11.37 18.91 16.76
CA GLY A 390 -11.03 20.13 17.51
C GLY A 390 -9.77 20.02 18.35
N GLY A 391 -9.50 21.05 19.16
CA GLY A 391 -8.26 21.18 19.93
C GLY A 391 -8.04 20.14 21.02
N LEU A 392 -9.06 19.42 21.46
CA LEU A 392 -8.94 18.35 22.45
C LEU A 392 -8.02 17.23 21.99
N MET A 393 -8.01 16.93 20.69
CA MET A 393 -7.13 15.92 20.11
C MET A 393 -5.65 16.23 20.37
N VAL A 394 -5.28 17.53 20.39
CA VAL A 394 -3.90 17.98 20.62
C VAL A 394 -3.50 17.98 22.09
N THR A 395 -4.44 18.26 22.99
CA THR A 395 -4.19 18.46 24.43
C THR A 395 -4.58 17.29 25.30
N MET A 396 -5.10 16.21 24.74
CA MET A 396 -5.54 15.03 25.49
C MET A 396 -4.34 14.35 26.17
N PRO A 397 -4.37 14.22 27.52
CA PRO A 397 -3.31 13.52 28.26
C PRO A 397 -3.22 12.04 27.93
N SER A 398 -2.15 11.40 28.40
CA SER A 398 -1.98 9.95 28.29
C SER A 398 -3.05 9.19 29.09
N GLU A 399 -3.39 7.99 28.65
CA GLU A 399 -4.27 7.10 29.44
C GLU A 399 -3.76 6.84 30.87
N LYS A 400 -2.45 6.95 31.09
CA LYS A 400 -1.85 6.83 32.44
C LYS A 400 -2.22 8.01 33.34
N ASP A 401 -2.38 9.22 32.77
CA ASP A 401 -2.82 10.39 33.52
C ASP A 401 -4.27 10.23 33.97
N PHE A 402 -5.14 9.67 33.13
CA PHE A 402 -6.54 9.40 33.49
C PHE A 402 -6.71 8.32 34.59
N LYS A 403 -5.69 7.51 34.82
CA LYS A 403 -5.65 6.44 35.83
C LYS A 403 -4.79 6.80 37.04
N SER A 404 -4.21 8.00 37.08
CA SER A 404 -3.24 8.39 38.11
C SER A 404 -3.92 8.80 39.42
N ASP A 405 -3.48 8.20 40.52
CA ASP A 405 -3.92 8.53 41.89
C ASP A 405 -3.08 9.64 42.52
N MET A 406 -2.15 10.27 41.76
CA MET A 406 -1.33 11.37 42.28
C MET A 406 -2.19 12.59 42.58
N VAL A 407 -2.16 13.03 43.85
CA VAL A 407 -2.93 14.20 44.28
C VAL A 407 -2.27 15.48 43.79
N VAL A 408 -3.04 16.35 43.15
CA VAL A 408 -2.61 17.65 42.60
C VAL A 408 -3.54 18.79 42.95
N GLY A 409 -4.82 18.51 43.23
CA GLY A 409 -5.83 19.49 43.57
C GLY A 409 -5.72 19.95 45.02
N ARG A 410 -6.14 21.20 45.30
CA ARG A 410 -6.13 21.77 46.65
C ARG A 410 -7.10 21.07 47.61
N ASN A 411 -8.13 20.40 47.07
CA ASN A 411 -9.12 19.66 47.82
C ASN A 411 -8.89 18.15 47.81
N GLY A 412 -7.72 17.71 47.37
CA GLY A 412 -7.35 16.29 47.32
C GLY A 412 -7.66 15.60 45.99
N GLU A 413 -8.03 16.36 44.93
CA GLU A 413 -8.28 15.77 43.63
C GLU A 413 -6.99 15.18 43.05
N THR A 414 -7.09 13.99 42.45
CA THR A 414 -6.00 13.32 41.74
C THR A 414 -5.86 13.85 40.30
N ILE A 415 -4.75 13.54 39.62
CA ILE A 415 -4.58 13.79 38.18
C ILE A 415 -5.74 13.10 37.43
N GLY A 416 -6.07 11.85 37.79
CA GLY A 416 -7.17 11.10 37.23
C GLY A 416 -8.52 11.82 37.37
N ASP A 417 -8.83 12.35 38.57
CA ASP A 417 -10.06 13.12 38.80
C ASP A 417 -10.12 14.36 37.92
N VAL A 418 -9.01 15.10 37.81
CA VAL A 418 -8.90 16.31 36.98
C VAL A 418 -9.10 15.96 35.50
N CYS A 419 -8.40 14.94 35.00
CA CYS A 419 -8.51 14.50 33.61
C CYS A 419 -9.94 14.05 33.30
N ASN A 420 -10.53 13.17 34.13
CA ASN A 420 -11.88 12.67 33.93
C ASN A 420 -12.91 13.80 33.97
N LYS A 421 -12.73 14.81 34.82
CA LYS A 421 -13.62 15.96 34.91
C LYS A 421 -13.57 16.84 33.69
N PHE A 422 -12.37 17.23 33.24
CA PHE A 422 -12.22 18.25 32.18
C PHE A 422 -12.25 17.68 30.77
N PHE A 423 -11.99 16.39 30.62
CA PHE A 423 -12.15 15.68 29.34
C PHE A 423 -13.45 14.86 29.26
N ALA A 424 -14.35 15.00 30.24
CA ALA A 424 -15.65 14.33 30.21
C ALA A 424 -16.40 14.64 28.92
N ALA A 425 -16.96 13.56 28.34
CA ALA A 425 -17.83 13.65 27.18
C ALA A 425 -19.26 14.06 27.58
N ASN A 426 -20.14 14.20 26.60
CA ASN A 426 -21.57 14.19 26.84
C ASN A 426 -21.97 12.79 27.36
N SER A 427 -22.25 12.68 28.66
CA SER A 427 -22.47 11.43 29.37
C SER A 427 -23.63 10.59 28.81
N ASP A 428 -24.58 11.23 28.12
CA ASP A 428 -25.73 10.54 27.50
C ASP A 428 -25.33 9.80 26.19
N LYS A 429 -24.16 10.06 25.66
CA LYS A 429 -23.70 9.52 24.39
C LYS A 429 -22.54 8.53 24.53
N CYS A 430 -21.58 8.80 25.39
CA CYS A 430 -20.41 7.95 25.58
C CYS A 430 -19.73 8.19 26.93
N SER A 431 -18.88 7.22 27.34
CA SER A 431 -17.93 7.42 28.44
C SER A 431 -16.80 8.37 28.05
N THR A 432 -16.06 8.88 29.05
CA THR A 432 -14.83 9.66 28.81
C THR A 432 -13.80 8.79 28.07
N GLU A 433 -13.69 7.51 28.40
CA GLU A 433 -12.77 6.60 27.72
C GLU A 433 -13.13 6.39 26.24
N ASP A 434 -14.39 6.20 25.89
CA ASP A 434 -14.82 6.06 24.49
C ASP A 434 -14.49 7.32 23.69
N ARG A 435 -14.68 8.50 24.28
CA ARG A 435 -14.28 9.77 23.68
C ARG A 435 -12.78 9.83 23.45
N MET A 436 -11.98 9.43 24.42
CA MET A 436 -10.53 9.35 24.30
C MET A 436 -10.12 8.41 23.15
N ARG A 437 -10.72 7.22 23.08
CA ARG A 437 -10.43 6.22 22.04
C ARG A 437 -10.64 6.79 20.64
N VAL A 438 -11.76 7.47 20.40
CA VAL A 438 -12.07 8.08 19.10
C VAL A 438 -11.08 9.20 18.76
N LEU A 439 -10.79 10.10 19.71
CA LEU A 439 -9.85 11.19 19.49
C LEU A 439 -8.41 10.68 19.28
N ARG A 440 -7.99 9.66 20.04
CA ARG A 440 -6.67 9.05 19.88
C ARG A 440 -6.56 8.27 18.57
N PHE A 441 -7.65 7.62 18.13
CA PHE A 441 -7.70 6.97 16.82
C PHE A 441 -7.56 8.02 15.68
N LEU A 442 -8.28 9.14 15.75
CA LEU A 442 -8.15 10.22 14.78
C LEU A 442 -6.72 10.81 14.80
N GLU A 443 -6.15 11.08 15.96
CA GLU A 443 -4.76 11.55 16.08
C GLU A 443 -3.80 10.56 15.39
N ASN A 444 -3.92 9.28 15.67
CA ASN A 444 -3.05 8.25 15.12
C ASN A 444 -3.10 8.17 13.59
N ILE A 445 -4.29 8.26 12.98
CA ILE A 445 -4.48 8.14 11.54
C ILE A 445 -4.28 9.47 10.79
N CYS A 446 -4.51 10.60 11.44
CA CYS A 446 -4.36 11.92 10.84
C CYS A 446 -2.94 12.48 10.98
N LEU A 447 -2.29 12.28 12.12
CA LEU A 447 -1.02 12.91 12.50
C LEU A 447 0.07 11.89 12.86
N GLY A 448 -0.30 10.73 13.41
CA GLY A 448 0.61 9.74 13.96
C GLY A 448 1.21 8.78 12.92
N ALA A 449 1.70 7.63 13.39
CA ALA A 449 2.38 6.64 12.55
C ALA A 449 1.46 6.05 11.46
N SER A 450 0.16 5.91 11.71
CA SER A 450 -0.80 5.40 10.71
C SER A 450 -1.09 6.39 9.58
N ALA A 451 -0.74 7.68 9.72
CA ALA A 451 -0.83 8.67 8.66
C ALA A 451 0.09 8.37 7.46
N VAL A 452 1.16 7.59 7.67
CA VAL A 452 2.05 7.14 6.58
C VAL A 452 1.24 6.42 5.51
N GLY A 453 0.48 5.41 5.87
CA GLY A 453 -0.32 4.59 4.94
C GLY A 453 -1.51 5.34 4.31
N TYR A 454 -2.03 6.38 4.94
CA TYR A 454 -3.18 7.12 4.40
C TYR A 454 -2.77 8.39 3.65
N ARG A 455 -1.92 9.24 4.24
CA ARG A 455 -1.52 10.54 3.67
C ARG A 455 -0.26 10.46 2.81
N THR A 456 0.85 9.99 3.38
CA THR A 456 2.16 10.04 2.71
C THR A 456 2.21 9.15 1.47
N GLU A 457 1.72 7.92 1.56
CA GLU A 457 1.59 7.03 0.40
C GLU A 457 0.61 7.58 -0.64
N SER A 458 -0.46 8.25 -0.24
CA SER A 458 -1.38 8.92 -1.16
C SER A 458 -0.67 9.98 -2.02
N MET A 459 0.35 10.62 -1.49
CA MET A 459 1.15 11.58 -2.24
C MET A 459 2.20 10.89 -3.13
N HIS A 460 2.98 9.97 -2.59
CA HIS A 460 4.20 9.47 -3.22
C HIS A 460 4.12 8.07 -3.83
N GLY A 461 3.23 7.21 -3.33
CA GLY A 461 3.07 5.86 -3.85
C GLY A 461 2.63 5.85 -5.31
N ALA A 462 3.11 4.91 -6.11
CA ALA A 462 2.90 4.82 -7.56
C ALA A 462 3.31 6.10 -8.33
N GLY A 463 4.35 6.77 -7.87
CA GLY A 463 4.94 7.96 -8.47
C GLY A 463 4.39 9.30 -7.94
N SER A 464 5.16 10.35 -8.18
CA SER A 464 4.84 11.72 -7.74
C SER A 464 3.63 12.31 -8.50
N PRO A 465 2.98 13.38 -7.97
CA PRO A 465 1.92 14.09 -8.69
C PRO A 465 2.30 14.54 -10.10
N GLN A 466 3.57 14.88 -10.32
CA GLN A 466 4.04 15.25 -11.64
C GLN A 466 4.03 14.08 -12.63
N ALA A 467 4.30 12.86 -12.16
CA ALA A 467 4.23 11.68 -13.01
C ALA A 467 2.82 11.47 -13.58
N GLN A 468 1.77 11.60 -12.74
CA GLN A 468 0.39 11.51 -13.21
C GLN A 468 0.04 12.62 -14.21
N ARG A 469 0.48 13.85 -13.97
CA ARG A 469 0.23 14.98 -14.89
C ARG A 469 0.84 14.75 -16.27
N ILE A 470 2.06 14.23 -16.34
CA ILE A 470 2.72 13.87 -17.59
C ILE A 470 1.91 12.81 -18.35
N MET A 471 1.42 11.78 -17.65
CA MET A 471 0.62 10.73 -18.28
C MET A 471 -0.74 11.25 -18.75
N ILE A 472 -1.43 12.05 -17.94
CA ILE A 472 -2.69 12.71 -18.31
C ILE A 472 -2.49 13.59 -19.56
N GLN A 473 -1.39 14.34 -19.64
CA GLN A 473 -1.06 15.14 -20.81
C GLN A 473 -0.86 14.29 -22.06
N ARG A 474 -0.10 13.18 -21.94
CA ARG A 474 0.16 12.27 -23.07
C ARG A 474 -1.10 11.60 -23.60
N GLN A 475 -1.97 11.16 -22.69
CA GLN A 475 -3.13 10.32 -23.01
C GLN A 475 -4.42 11.13 -23.20
N GLY A 476 -4.46 12.39 -22.74
CA GLY A 476 -5.66 13.25 -22.71
C GLY A 476 -6.16 13.76 -24.06
N ASN A 477 -5.49 13.42 -25.17
CA ASN A 477 -5.88 13.73 -26.55
C ASN A 477 -6.32 15.20 -26.76
N ILE A 478 -5.46 16.15 -26.39
CA ILE A 478 -5.76 17.60 -26.52
C ILE A 478 -6.00 18.00 -27.96
N GLU A 479 -5.28 17.42 -28.94
CA GLU A 479 -5.47 17.75 -30.36
C GLU A 479 -6.85 17.29 -30.87
N GLY A 480 -7.33 16.11 -30.44
CA GLY A 480 -8.69 15.67 -30.73
C GLY A 480 -9.73 16.62 -30.14
N LYS A 481 -9.53 17.10 -28.90
CA LYS A 481 -10.44 18.09 -28.28
C LYS A 481 -10.44 19.43 -29.02
N LYS A 482 -9.28 19.88 -29.51
CA LYS A 482 -9.19 21.07 -30.38
C LYS A 482 -9.98 20.87 -31.67
N ALA A 483 -9.88 19.69 -32.30
CA ALA A 483 -10.64 19.39 -33.51
C ALA A 483 -12.17 19.46 -33.28
N LEU A 484 -12.65 18.91 -32.15
CA LEU A 484 -14.05 19.03 -31.73
C LEU A 484 -14.47 20.50 -31.56
N ALA A 485 -13.67 21.28 -30.86
CA ALA A 485 -13.97 22.72 -30.66
C ALA A 485 -13.98 23.49 -31.98
N LYS A 486 -13.03 23.24 -32.89
CA LYS A 486 -13.03 23.84 -34.24
C LYS A 486 -14.29 23.50 -35.02
N ALA A 487 -14.68 22.22 -35.02
CA ALA A 487 -15.87 21.77 -35.74
C ALA A 487 -17.14 22.49 -35.23
N ILE A 488 -17.32 22.62 -33.93
CA ILE A 488 -18.50 23.29 -33.33
C ILE A 488 -18.44 24.80 -33.53
N ALA A 489 -17.25 25.41 -33.44
CA ALA A 489 -17.07 26.86 -33.63
C ALA A 489 -17.05 27.27 -35.13
N GLY A 490 -17.15 26.34 -36.09
CA GLY A 490 -17.06 26.64 -37.50
C GLY A 490 -15.67 27.12 -37.98
N ILE A 491 -14.62 26.77 -37.24
CA ILE A 491 -13.23 27.12 -37.59
C ILE A 491 -12.70 26.06 -38.58
N LYS A 492 -12.18 26.49 -39.71
CA LYS A 492 -11.60 25.63 -40.75
C LYS A 492 -10.16 25.22 -40.40
#